data_1ca07187503a57a6551b9e01301c2fb1
#
_entry.id   1ca07187503a57a6551b9e01301c2fb1
#
_cell.length_a   1.000
_cell.length_b   1.000
_cell.length_c   1.000
_cell.angle_alpha   90.00
_cell.angle_beta   90.00
_cell.angle_gamma   90.00
#
_symmetry.space_group_name_H-M   'P 1'
#
loop_
_entity.id
_entity.type
_entity.pdbx_description
1 polymer ?
#
loop_
_entity_poly.entity_id
_entity_poly.type
_entity_poly.pdbx_seq_one_letter_code
_entity_poly.pdbx_strand_id
1 'polypeptide(L)'
;MSVRKLKPITPAQRFRVVNGFDAITTDKPEKSLLAPKKRSGGRNNTGKMTMRHVGGGHKKRYRIIDFKRNKFDVAAEVLSIEYDPNRTSFIALVQYKDGEKRYIIAQNGL
;
A
#
# COMPACT_ATOMS: atom_id res chain seq x y z
N MET A 1 -16.65 8.94 -0.03
CA MET A 1 -15.96 8.07 0.91
C MET A 1 -16.80 6.86 1.18
N SER A 2 -16.22 5.70 1.07
CA SER A 2 -16.98 4.49 1.18
C SER A 2 -16.54 3.69 2.39
N VAL A 3 -17.49 3.44 3.24
CA VAL A 3 -17.36 2.49 4.34
C VAL A 3 -18.44 1.44 4.18
N ARG A 4 -18.14 0.24 4.62
CA ARG A 4 -19.07 -0.88 4.53
C ARG A 4 -19.29 -1.48 5.91
N LYS A 5 -20.54 -1.59 6.31
CA LYS A 5 -20.92 -2.30 7.51
C LYS A 5 -20.98 -3.79 7.23
N LEU A 6 -20.46 -4.58 8.16
CA LEU A 6 -20.54 -6.03 8.06
C LEU A 6 -21.89 -6.53 8.62
N LYS A 7 -22.28 -7.74 8.19
CA LYS A 7 -23.48 -8.40 8.74
C LYS A 7 -23.28 -8.74 10.21
N PRO A 8 -24.30 -8.60 11.06
CA PRO A 8 -24.18 -8.85 12.50
C PRO A 8 -24.22 -10.34 12.83
N ILE A 9 -23.28 -11.12 12.28
CA ILE A 9 -23.25 -12.59 12.45
C ILE A 9 -22.53 -12.97 13.74
N THR A 10 -21.47 -12.21 14.10
CA THR A 10 -20.69 -12.46 15.31
C THR A 10 -20.63 -11.20 16.16
N PRO A 11 -20.29 -11.28 17.47
CA PRO A 11 -20.18 -10.09 18.31
C PRO A 11 -19.20 -9.05 17.76
N ALA A 12 -18.06 -9.49 17.21
CA ALA A 12 -17.07 -8.59 16.66
C ALA A 12 -17.53 -7.90 15.38
N GLN A 13 -18.27 -8.60 14.52
CA GLN A 13 -18.74 -8.05 13.24
C GLN A 13 -19.95 -7.14 13.38
N ARG A 14 -20.68 -7.24 14.49
CA ARG A 14 -21.93 -6.51 14.70
C ARG A 14 -21.74 -4.99 14.58
N PHE A 15 -20.64 -4.47 15.09
CA PHE A 15 -20.37 -3.04 15.11
C PHE A 15 -19.20 -2.64 14.20
N ARG A 16 -18.64 -3.60 13.48
CA ARG A 16 -17.45 -3.36 12.64
C ARG A 16 -17.83 -2.68 11.34
N VAL A 17 -17.06 -1.65 11.01
CA VAL A 17 -17.15 -0.94 9.74
C VAL A 17 -15.78 -1.04 9.07
N VAL A 18 -15.77 -1.40 7.80
CA VAL A 18 -14.52 -1.57 7.04
C VAL A 18 -14.50 -0.63 5.84
N ASN A 19 -13.30 -0.42 5.30
CA ASN A 19 -13.12 0.35 4.08
C ASN A 19 -13.75 -0.39 2.89
N GLY A 20 -14.52 0.33 2.07
CA GLY A 20 -15.14 -0.24 0.88
C GLY A 20 -14.24 -0.29 -0.35
N PHE A 21 -13.09 0.40 -0.31
CA PHE A 21 -12.10 0.43 -1.38
C PHE A 21 -12.63 0.98 -2.73
N ASP A 22 -13.63 1.85 -2.70
CA ASP A 22 -14.26 2.36 -3.93
C ASP A 22 -13.34 3.30 -4.71
N ALA A 23 -12.39 3.95 -4.06
CA ALA A 23 -11.47 4.89 -4.70
C ALA A 23 -10.38 4.19 -5.51
N ILE A 24 -10.19 2.88 -5.34
CA ILE A 24 -9.14 2.14 -6.03
C ILE A 24 -9.57 1.87 -7.47
N THR A 25 -8.69 2.21 -8.42
CA THR A 25 -8.98 2.07 -9.85
C THR A 25 -8.33 0.86 -10.50
N THR A 26 -7.26 0.31 -9.90
CA THR A 26 -6.61 -0.90 -10.39
C THR A 26 -6.07 -1.73 -9.23
N ASP A 27 -6.02 -3.04 -9.41
CA ASP A 27 -5.47 -3.99 -8.44
C ASP A 27 -4.06 -4.46 -8.80
N LYS A 28 -3.56 -4.11 -10.00
CA LYS A 28 -2.24 -4.53 -10.47
C LYS A 28 -1.21 -3.43 -10.22
N PRO A 29 -0.15 -3.69 -9.44
CA PRO A 29 0.89 -2.70 -9.22
C PRO A 29 1.83 -2.57 -10.42
N GLU A 30 2.51 -1.43 -10.51
CA GLU A 30 3.58 -1.21 -11.48
C GLU A 30 4.81 -2.01 -11.05
N LYS A 31 5.20 -3.01 -11.84
CA LYS A 31 6.27 -3.95 -11.47
C LYS A 31 7.63 -3.28 -11.26
N SER A 32 7.93 -2.24 -12.04
CA SER A 32 9.21 -1.52 -11.93
C SER A 32 9.37 -0.77 -10.61
N LEU A 33 8.28 -0.50 -9.91
CA LEU A 33 8.26 0.24 -8.65
C LEU A 33 8.06 -0.67 -7.43
N LEU A 34 8.17 -1.98 -7.61
CA LEU A 34 8.08 -2.93 -6.52
C LEU A 34 9.46 -3.34 -6.04
N ALA A 35 9.57 -3.56 -4.74
CA ALA A 35 10.76 -4.10 -4.10
C ALA A 35 10.38 -5.27 -3.21
N PRO A 36 11.29 -6.25 -3.02
CA PRO A 36 11.00 -7.34 -2.10
C PRO A 36 10.93 -6.84 -0.66
N LYS A 37 10.01 -7.41 0.10
CA LYS A 37 9.87 -7.13 1.53
C LYS A 37 9.91 -8.45 2.29
N LYS A 38 11.08 -8.79 2.78
CA LYS A 38 11.29 -10.02 3.54
C LYS A 38 10.90 -9.81 5.00
N ARG A 39 10.47 -10.89 5.62
CA ARG A 39 10.16 -10.92 7.05
C ARG A 39 11.08 -11.90 7.74
N SER A 40 11.64 -11.46 8.86
CA SER A 40 12.55 -12.30 9.61
C SER A 40 11.83 -13.29 10.54
N GLY A 41 10.61 -12.95 10.98
CA GLY A 41 9.89 -13.76 11.96
C GLY A 41 10.63 -13.89 13.28
N GLY A 42 11.46 -12.90 13.62
CA GLY A 42 12.28 -12.91 14.82
C GLY A 42 13.57 -13.74 14.69
N ARG A 43 13.91 -14.23 13.50
CA ARG A 43 15.10 -15.05 13.26
C ARG A 43 16.24 -14.18 12.77
N ASN A 44 17.47 -14.56 13.19
CA ASN A 44 18.70 -13.89 12.76
C ASN A 44 19.20 -14.51 11.44
N ASN A 45 20.42 -14.10 11.00
CA ASN A 45 21.02 -14.58 9.78
C ASN A 45 21.39 -16.09 9.82
N THR A 46 21.47 -16.70 11.01
CA THR A 46 21.71 -18.13 11.16
C THR A 46 20.43 -18.95 11.33
N GLY A 47 19.27 -18.31 11.25
CA GLY A 47 17.97 -18.96 11.36
C GLY A 47 17.49 -19.18 12.80
N LYS A 48 18.25 -18.75 13.79
CA LYS A 48 17.89 -18.89 15.20
C LYS A 48 16.99 -17.75 15.64
N MET A 49 16.00 -18.07 16.49
CA MET A 49 15.08 -17.06 17.03
C MET A 49 15.78 -16.21 18.07
N THR A 50 15.95 -14.92 17.78
CA THR A 50 16.53 -13.92 18.67
C THR A 50 15.50 -12.99 19.26
N MET A 51 14.32 -12.92 18.65
CA MET A 51 13.19 -12.14 19.14
C MET A 51 11.97 -13.04 19.23
N ARG A 52 11.37 -13.12 20.40
CA ARG A 52 10.14 -13.90 20.62
C ARG A 52 8.89 -13.08 20.23
N HIS A 53 7.79 -13.77 20.06
CA HIS A 53 6.48 -13.19 19.74
C HIS A 53 6.43 -12.42 18.42
N VAL A 54 7.33 -12.72 17.48
CA VAL A 54 7.33 -12.15 16.15
C VAL A 54 6.90 -13.23 15.18
N GLY A 55 5.76 -13.01 14.54
CA GLY A 55 5.24 -13.91 13.52
C GLY A 55 5.45 -13.38 12.13
N GLY A 56 5.00 -14.17 11.18
CA GLY A 56 4.86 -13.74 9.82
C GLY A 56 3.50 -13.12 9.59
N GLY A 57 3.22 -12.78 8.38
CA GLY A 57 1.91 -12.32 7.95
C GLY A 57 1.73 -12.68 6.50
N HIS A 58 0.72 -12.14 5.86
CA HIS A 58 0.54 -12.32 4.44
C HIS A 58 1.75 -11.74 3.69
N LYS A 59 2.19 -12.42 2.62
CA LYS A 59 3.29 -11.95 1.77
C LYS A 59 2.98 -10.57 1.22
N LYS A 60 3.94 -9.67 1.33
CA LYS A 60 3.81 -8.28 0.85
C LYS A 60 4.98 -7.94 -0.05
N ARG A 61 4.74 -7.02 -0.97
CA ARG A 61 5.78 -6.37 -1.76
C ARG A 61 5.79 -4.89 -1.39
N TYR A 62 6.98 -4.32 -1.24
CA TYR A 62 7.11 -2.91 -0.95
C TYR A 62 6.94 -2.11 -2.23
N ARG A 63 6.13 -1.03 -2.16
CA ARG A 63 6.02 -0.05 -3.24
C ARG A 63 6.98 1.08 -2.95
N ILE A 64 7.82 1.39 -3.93
CA ILE A 64 8.80 2.47 -3.81
C ILE A 64 8.06 3.79 -3.96
N ILE A 65 7.94 4.54 -2.86
CA ILE A 65 7.20 5.80 -2.82
C ILE A 65 8.17 6.96 -2.94
N ASP A 66 7.84 7.93 -3.79
CA ASP A 66 8.62 9.16 -3.92
C ASP A 66 8.24 10.14 -2.81
N PHE A 67 8.91 10.00 -1.66
CA PHE A 67 8.71 10.92 -0.54
C PHE A 67 9.43 12.25 -0.72
N LYS A 68 10.53 12.27 -1.47
CA LYS A 68 11.34 13.47 -1.64
C LYS A 68 10.72 14.50 -2.58
N ARG A 69 9.93 14.02 -3.54
CA ARG A 69 9.25 14.90 -4.51
C ARG A 69 10.22 15.88 -5.17
N ASN A 70 11.39 15.37 -5.55
CA ASN A 70 12.50 16.21 -6.05
C ASN A 70 12.44 16.53 -7.54
N LYS A 71 11.39 16.09 -8.23
CA LYS A 71 11.17 16.41 -9.64
C LYS A 71 10.28 17.64 -9.74
N PHE A 72 10.92 18.80 -9.90
CA PHE A 72 10.22 20.09 -9.90
C PHE A 72 9.87 20.53 -11.34
N ASP A 73 8.81 21.32 -11.46
CA ASP A 73 8.39 22.00 -12.70
C ASP A 73 8.08 21.06 -13.86
N VAL A 74 7.80 19.79 -13.57
CA VAL A 74 7.35 18.81 -14.56
C VAL A 74 5.92 18.40 -14.22
N ALA A 75 5.02 18.59 -15.17
CA ALA A 75 3.63 18.18 -14.98
C ALA A 75 3.52 16.66 -14.99
N ALA A 76 2.61 16.13 -14.19
CA ALA A 76 2.34 14.72 -14.10
C ALA A 76 0.84 14.46 -14.13
N GLU A 77 0.46 13.30 -14.65
CA GLU A 77 -0.92 12.85 -14.68
C GLU A 77 -1.08 11.67 -13.74
N VAL A 78 -2.16 11.67 -12.96
CA VAL A 78 -2.51 10.53 -12.08
C VAL A 78 -3.15 9.45 -12.96
N LEU A 79 -2.47 8.32 -13.08
CA LEU A 79 -2.95 7.19 -13.89
C LEU A 79 -3.91 6.30 -13.12
N SER A 80 -3.62 6.06 -11.84
CA SER A 80 -4.42 5.14 -11.03
C SER A 80 -4.26 5.43 -9.55
N ILE A 81 -5.25 5.03 -8.78
CA ILE A 81 -5.21 4.97 -7.32
C ILE A 81 -5.14 3.50 -6.94
N GLU A 82 -4.20 3.13 -6.09
CA GLU A 82 -3.90 1.73 -5.80
C GLU A 82 -3.83 1.48 -4.29
N TYR A 83 -4.08 0.24 -3.92
CA TYR A 83 -3.93 -0.22 -2.55
C TYR A 83 -2.44 -0.51 -2.26
N ASP A 84 -1.96 -0.06 -1.11
CA ASP A 84 -0.62 -0.39 -0.62
C ASP A 84 -0.76 -1.19 0.68
N PRO A 85 -0.31 -2.45 0.71
CA PRO A 85 -0.41 -3.28 1.92
C PRO A 85 0.56 -2.86 3.03
N ASN A 86 1.46 -1.90 2.78
CA ASN A 86 2.49 -1.49 3.72
C ASN A 86 2.10 -0.26 4.55
N ARG A 87 0.97 0.36 4.23
CA ARG A 87 0.49 1.58 4.90
C ARG A 87 -1.02 1.65 4.87
N THR A 88 -1.58 2.54 5.66
CA THR A 88 -3.03 2.71 5.74
C THR A 88 -3.59 3.56 4.62
N SER A 89 -2.79 4.47 4.06
CA SER A 89 -3.22 5.33 2.96
C SER A 89 -3.14 4.59 1.62
N PHE A 90 -3.98 5.02 0.67
CA PHE A 90 -3.82 4.61 -0.72
C PHE A 90 -2.64 5.34 -1.35
N ILE A 91 -2.14 4.81 -2.46
CA ILE A 91 -1.09 5.42 -3.24
C ILE A 91 -1.60 5.71 -4.65
N ALA A 92 -0.96 6.68 -5.30
CA ALA A 92 -1.32 7.05 -6.66
C ALA A 92 -0.12 6.82 -7.58
N LEU A 93 -0.36 6.19 -8.73
CA LEU A 93 0.64 6.10 -9.78
C LEU A 93 0.52 7.33 -10.66
N VAL A 94 1.60 8.10 -10.74
CA VAL A 94 1.66 9.29 -11.58
C VAL A 94 2.68 9.08 -12.70
N GLN A 95 2.37 9.62 -13.85
CA GLN A 95 3.28 9.65 -14.99
C GLN A 95 3.62 11.08 -15.33
N TYR A 96 4.91 11.41 -15.32
CA TYR A 96 5.40 12.73 -15.70
C TYR A 96 5.45 12.87 -17.22
N LYS A 97 5.51 14.10 -17.69
CA LYS A 97 5.54 14.39 -19.14
C LYS A 97 6.67 13.70 -19.88
N ASP A 98 7.80 13.47 -19.21
CA ASP A 98 8.94 12.77 -19.78
C ASP A 98 8.81 11.24 -19.81
N GLY A 99 7.71 10.70 -19.35
CA GLY A 99 7.43 9.26 -19.34
C GLY A 99 7.81 8.54 -18.06
N GLU A 100 8.47 9.18 -17.11
CA GLU A 100 8.79 8.56 -15.82
C GLU A 100 7.54 8.35 -14.98
N LYS A 101 7.44 7.18 -14.36
CA LYS A 101 6.35 6.85 -13.45
C LYS A 101 6.86 6.79 -12.02
N ARG A 102 6.09 7.32 -11.09
CA ARG A 102 6.38 7.25 -9.66
C ARG A 102 5.11 7.02 -8.87
N TYR A 103 5.26 6.41 -7.70
CA TYR A 103 4.20 6.35 -6.72
C TYR A 103 4.29 7.53 -5.75
N ILE A 104 3.16 8.10 -5.42
CA ILE A 104 3.03 9.12 -4.37
C ILE A 104 1.89 8.71 -3.42
N ILE A 105 1.88 9.29 -2.22
CA ILE A 105 0.78 9.09 -1.29
C ILE A 105 -0.46 9.79 -1.85
N ALA A 106 -1.56 9.06 -1.94
CA ALA A 106 -2.81 9.62 -2.43
C ALA A 106 -3.49 10.48 -1.37
N GLN A 107 -3.87 11.68 -1.75
CA GLN A 107 -4.65 12.57 -0.91
C GLN A 107 -6.14 12.33 -1.12
N ASN A 108 -6.95 12.72 -0.15
CA ASN A 108 -8.40 12.67 -0.32
C ASN A 108 -8.82 13.64 -1.44
N GLY A 109 -9.61 13.13 -2.36
CA GLY A 109 -10.07 13.91 -3.51
C GLY A 109 -9.10 14.02 -4.67
N LEU A 110 -8.03 13.24 -4.64
CA LEU A 110 -7.06 13.23 -5.74
C LEU A 110 -7.67 12.68 -7.03
#